data_126af1f6004301c8bb754cab8c119cce
#
_entry.id   126af1f6004301c8bb754cab8c119cce
#
_cell.length_a   1.000
_cell.length_b   1.000
_cell.length_c   1.000
_cell.angle_alpha   90.00
_cell.angle_beta   90.00
_cell.angle_gamma   90.00
#
_symmetry.space_group_name_H-M   'P 1'
#
loop_
_entity.id
_entity.type
_entity.pdbx_description
1 polymer ?
#
loop_
_entity_poly.entity_id
_entity_poly.type
_entity_poly.pdbx_seq_one_letter_code
_entity_poly.pdbx_strand_id
1 'polypeptide(L)'
;MAEASLLFVLAILSLFLLAGGLLLGIIWVSGQMPPDIYPPKMLALMTIPVAMAGLIGLALCVPTLVKIVGRKPNGEFWTDPPVFLALWLFSTVLLANNLIGIIGFEQLNQVDAFSLGTGGRIPPVAILASQLPFVLVAVLGVGAGIRRNARETLARLGYGPISLTQLGIVVLFIIGAFGLSVTAGALFAQLQPDLYREVGELTQTLFNPKGMNPVSTVLFTLLIGVGAGLGEETLFRGAVQPVFGIPMTSVLFASMHVQYGPSLLLGYVFVLSIGLGLLRRYINTTASFLAHASYNTISILVLYFFGM
;
A
#
# COMPACT_ATOMS: atom_id res chain seq x y z
N MET A 1 -4.59 -0.76 -29.36
CA MET A 1 -5.68 0.00 -28.67
C MET A 1 -5.52 -0.05 -27.14
N ALA A 2 -5.42 -1.21 -26.50
CA ALA A 2 -5.32 -1.31 -25.04
C ALA A 2 -4.12 -0.55 -24.44
N GLU A 3 -3.00 -0.56 -25.12
CA GLU A 3 -1.78 0.16 -24.71
C GLU A 3 -1.97 1.68 -24.75
N ALA A 4 -2.55 2.19 -25.84
CA ALA A 4 -2.85 3.61 -25.97
C ALA A 4 -3.90 4.07 -24.93
N SER A 5 -4.90 3.24 -24.64
CA SER A 5 -5.91 3.54 -23.62
C SER A 5 -5.29 3.56 -22.23
N LEU A 6 -4.38 2.63 -21.91
CA LEU A 6 -3.66 2.64 -20.63
C LEU A 6 -2.80 3.89 -20.48
N LEU A 7 -1.98 4.21 -21.49
CA LEU A 7 -1.14 5.42 -21.49
C LEU A 7 -1.98 6.69 -21.32
N PHE A 8 -3.12 6.78 -21.99
CA PHE A 8 -4.03 7.92 -21.89
C PHE A 8 -4.58 8.07 -20.45
N VAL A 9 -5.06 6.97 -19.84
CA VAL A 9 -5.57 7.00 -18.47
C VAL A 9 -4.47 7.39 -17.49
N LEU A 10 -3.27 6.81 -17.62
CA LEU A 10 -2.15 7.12 -16.72
C LEU A 10 -1.66 8.56 -16.91
N ALA A 11 -1.68 9.09 -18.14
CA ALA A 11 -1.36 10.49 -18.40
C ALA A 11 -2.36 11.44 -17.73
N ILE A 12 -3.67 11.15 -17.80
CA ILE A 12 -4.70 11.92 -17.11
C ILE A 12 -4.49 11.90 -15.60
N LEU A 13 -4.27 10.72 -15.00
CA LEU A 13 -4.01 10.59 -13.57
C LEU A 13 -2.75 11.36 -13.16
N SER A 14 -1.70 11.31 -13.99
CA SER A 14 -0.47 12.08 -13.76
C SER A 14 -0.69 13.59 -13.83
N LEU A 15 -1.53 14.06 -14.75
CA LEU A 15 -1.93 15.46 -14.83
C LEU A 15 -2.71 15.91 -13.59
N PHE A 16 -3.62 15.07 -13.07
CA PHE A 16 -4.32 15.35 -11.82
C PHE A 16 -3.36 15.44 -10.64
N LEU A 17 -2.38 14.54 -10.55
CA LEU A 17 -1.35 14.61 -9.51
C LEU A 17 -0.52 15.89 -9.62
N LEU A 18 -0.07 16.24 -10.82
CA LEU A 18 0.71 17.45 -11.06
C LEU A 18 -0.10 18.70 -10.72
N ALA A 19 -1.33 18.80 -11.21
CA ALA A 19 -2.22 19.92 -10.94
C ALA A 19 -2.56 20.03 -9.44
N GLY A 20 -2.82 18.88 -8.78
CA GLY A 20 -3.05 18.81 -7.34
C GLY A 20 -1.84 19.28 -6.53
N GLY A 21 -0.64 18.81 -6.89
CA GLY A 21 0.60 19.26 -6.25
C GLY A 21 0.86 20.77 -6.44
N LEU A 22 0.65 21.29 -7.65
CA LEU A 22 0.77 22.73 -7.92
C LEU A 22 -0.28 23.55 -7.16
N LEU A 23 -1.52 23.08 -7.08
CA LEU A 23 -2.58 23.71 -6.32
C LEU A 23 -2.24 23.78 -4.83
N LEU A 24 -1.74 22.66 -4.25
CA LEU A 24 -1.25 22.64 -2.87
C LEU A 24 -0.13 23.68 -2.65
N GLY A 25 0.76 23.83 -3.61
CA GLY A 25 1.82 24.83 -3.59
C GLY A 25 1.28 26.26 -3.61
N ILE A 26 0.28 26.55 -4.43
CA ILE A 26 -0.40 27.85 -4.48
C ILE A 26 -1.09 28.13 -3.15
N ILE A 27 -1.82 27.17 -2.60
CA ILE A 27 -2.49 27.30 -1.29
C ILE A 27 -1.46 27.57 -0.19
N TRP A 28 -0.35 26.85 -0.19
CA TRP A 28 0.73 27.05 0.77
C TRP A 28 1.33 28.46 0.69
N VAL A 29 1.70 28.90 -0.51
CA VAL A 29 2.32 30.23 -0.72
C VAL A 29 1.34 31.38 -0.44
N SER A 30 0.06 31.17 -0.76
CA SER A 30 -0.97 32.19 -0.51
C SER A 30 -1.33 32.40 0.96
N GLY A 31 -1.00 31.44 1.83
CA GLY A 31 -1.34 31.47 3.25
C GLY A 31 -2.85 31.47 3.56
N GLN A 32 -3.67 31.09 2.57
CA GLN A 32 -5.14 31.13 2.70
C GLN A 32 -5.73 30.00 3.53
N MET A 33 -4.95 28.97 3.85
CA MET A 33 -5.44 27.88 4.68
C MET A 33 -5.22 28.16 6.17
N PRO A 34 -6.26 28.02 7.01
CA PRO A 34 -6.10 28.16 8.45
C PRO A 34 -5.05 27.18 8.99
N PRO A 35 -4.08 27.65 9.81
CA PRO A 35 -3.00 26.80 10.33
C PRO A 35 -3.48 25.62 11.18
N ASP A 36 -4.66 25.77 11.78
CA ASP A 36 -5.34 24.79 12.63
C ASP A 36 -5.90 23.60 11.83
N ILE A 37 -6.16 23.79 10.51
CA ILE A 37 -6.68 22.73 9.63
C ILE A 37 -5.51 21.97 8.97
N TYR A 38 -4.50 22.73 8.50
CA TYR A 38 -3.30 22.14 7.89
C TYR A 38 -2.06 22.96 8.27
N PRO A 39 -1.12 22.37 9.02
CA PRO A 39 0.15 23.04 9.31
C PRO A 39 0.86 23.43 8.00
N PRO A 40 1.40 24.66 7.89
CA PRO A 40 2.07 25.12 6.67
C PRO A 40 3.22 24.22 6.22
N LYS A 41 3.93 23.59 7.16
CA LYS A 41 4.98 22.58 6.87
C LYS A 41 4.42 21.38 6.16
N MET A 42 3.22 20.92 6.50
CA MET A 42 2.61 19.74 5.88
C MET A 42 2.17 20.01 4.45
N LEU A 43 1.63 21.20 4.17
CA LEU A 43 1.31 21.60 2.79
C LEU A 43 2.57 21.65 1.91
N ALA A 44 3.67 22.23 2.43
CA ALA A 44 4.95 22.26 1.74
C ALA A 44 5.47 20.82 1.44
N LEU A 45 5.39 19.94 2.44
CA LEU A 45 5.83 18.55 2.33
C LEU A 45 5.02 17.72 1.32
N MET A 46 3.72 17.98 1.20
CA MET A 46 2.87 17.29 0.22
C MET A 46 3.02 17.86 -1.19
N THR A 47 3.27 19.15 -1.32
CA THR A 47 3.37 19.86 -2.61
C THR A 47 4.42 19.24 -3.51
N ILE A 48 5.66 19.14 -3.03
CA ILE A 48 6.80 18.68 -3.83
C ILE A 48 6.66 17.21 -4.25
N PRO A 49 6.41 16.24 -3.33
CA PRO A 49 6.26 14.84 -3.72
C PRO A 49 5.12 14.59 -4.68
N VAL A 50 3.96 15.23 -4.48
CA VAL A 50 2.79 15.04 -5.32
C VAL A 50 3.01 15.64 -6.72
N ALA A 51 3.58 16.85 -6.81
CA ALA A 51 3.92 17.45 -8.09
C ALA A 51 5.00 16.66 -8.84
N MET A 52 6.05 16.20 -8.14
CA MET A 52 7.09 15.34 -8.73
C MET A 52 6.52 14.01 -9.22
N ALA A 53 5.64 13.37 -8.44
CA ALA A 53 4.99 12.14 -8.86
C ALA A 53 4.18 12.34 -10.15
N GLY A 54 3.44 13.44 -10.25
CA GLY A 54 2.71 13.79 -11.46
C GLY A 54 3.64 14.03 -12.65
N LEU A 55 4.73 14.76 -12.46
CA LEU A 55 5.72 15.05 -13.51
C LEU A 55 6.41 13.77 -14.01
N ILE A 56 6.87 12.91 -13.10
CA ILE A 56 7.51 11.64 -13.44
C ILE A 56 6.50 10.71 -14.14
N GLY A 57 5.26 10.65 -13.62
CA GLY A 57 4.19 9.87 -14.24
C GLY A 57 3.91 10.32 -15.68
N LEU A 58 3.88 11.63 -15.97
CA LEU A 58 3.76 12.16 -17.32
C LEU A 58 4.96 11.81 -18.17
N ALA A 59 6.18 11.96 -17.65
CA ALA A 59 7.41 11.61 -18.36
C ALA A 59 7.42 10.14 -18.78
N LEU A 60 6.95 9.24 -17.91
CA LEU A 60 6.79 7.82 -18.23
C LEU A 60 5.74 7.58 -19.34
N CYS A 61 4.74 8.44 -19.49
CA CYS A 61 3.76 8.33 -20.57
C CYS A 61 4.30 8.78 -21.95
N VAL A 62 5.54 9.32 -22.00
CA VAL A 62 6.19 9.70 -23.26
C VAL A 62 7.05 8.53 -23.77
N PRO A 63 6.65 7.82 -24.85
CA PRO A 63 7.35 6.61 -25.31
C PRO A 63 8.83 6.81 -25.61
N THR A 64 9.21 8.01 -26.06
CA THR A 64 10.60 8.35 -26.37
C THR A 64 11.48 8.36 -25.14
N LEU A 65 10.99 8.90 -24.01
CA LEU A 65 11.73 8.95 -22.74
C LEU A 65 11.87 7.55 -22.14
N VAL A 66 10.84 6.73 -22.22
CA VAL A 66 10.88 5.34 -21.75
C VAL A 66 11.90 4.51 -22.52
N LYS A 67 12.01 4.71 -23.83
CA LYS A 67 13.02 4.05 -24.68
C LYS A 67 14.46 4.46 -24.34
N ILE A 68 14.68 5.70 -23.88
CA ILE A 68 16.01 6.19 -23.49
C ILE A 68 16.44 5.52 -22.17
N VAL A 69 15.54 5.40 -21.20
CA VAL A 69 15.81 4.81 -19.89
C VAL A 69 15.87 3.28 -19.97
N GLY A 70 15.09 2.68 -20.85
CA GLY A 70 14.85 1.24 -20.94
C GLY A 70 15.69 0.48 -21.96
N ARG A 71 16.91 0.93 -22.31
CA ARG A 71 17.79 0.20 -23.23
C ARG A 71 18.21 -1.18 -22.70
N LYS A 72 17.35 -2.18 -22.90
CA LYS A 72 17.77 -3.59 -23.02
C LYS A 72 17.91 -3.96 -24.49
N PRO A 73 18.83 -4.91 -24.82
CA PRO A 73 19.14 -5.26 -26.22
C PRO A 73 17.94 -5.66 -27.08
N ASN A 74 16.82 -6.08 -26.49
CA ASN A 74 15.65 -6.57 -27.19
C ASN A 74 14.41 -5.66 -27.11
N GLY A 75 14.47 -4.47 -26.54
CA GLY A 75 13.45 -3.40 -26.67
C GLY A 75 12.04 -3.65 -26.11
N GLU A 76 11.66 -4.89 -25.86
CA GLU A 76 10.28 -5.32 -25.61
C GLU A 76 9.81 -5.18 -24.15
N PHE A 77 10.74 -5.11 -23.21
CA PHE A 77 10.43 -5.14 -21.77
C PHE A 77 9.61 -3.94 -21.29
N TRP A 78 9.82 -2.77 -21.88
CA TRP A 78 9.22 -1.50 -21.46
C TRP A 78 7.89 -1.17 -22.14
N THR A 79 7.54 -1.91 -23.19
CA THR A 79 6.26 -1.79 -23.89
C THR A 79 5.20 -2.75 -23.38
N ASP A 80 5.55 -3.65 -22.44
CA ASP A 80 4.57 -4.54 -21.82
C ASP A 80 3.71 -3.75 -20.81
N PRO A 81 2.38 -3.66 -21.02
CA PRO A 81 1.48 -2.89 -20.18
C PRO A 81 1.57 -3.15 -18.69
N PRO A 82 1.73 -4.39 -18.19
CA PRO A 82 1.94 -4.66 -16.76
C PRO A 82 3.23 -4.06 -16.20
N VAL A 83 4.32 -4.10 -16.96
CA VAL A 83 5.61 -3.51 -16.54
C VAL A 83 5.50 -2.01 -16.48
N PHE A 84 4.89 -1.42 -17.50
CA PHE A 84 4.67 0.02 -17.58
C PHE A 84 3.81 0.51 -16.41
N LEU A 85 2.70 -0.17 -16.13
CA LEU A 85 1.84 0.14 -15.00
C LEU A 85 2.58 0.05 -13.66
N ALA A 86 3.40 -0.98 -13.49
CA ALA A 86 4.16 -1.17 -12.26
C ALA A 86 5.21 -0.07 -12.07
N LEU A 87 5.88 0.38 -13.15
CA LEU A 87 6.80 1.52 -13.10
C LEU A 87 6.08 2.84 -12.78
N TRP A 88 4.92 3.04 -13.39
CA TRP A 88 4.10 4.23 -13.13
C TRP A 88 3.65 4.26 -11.67
N LEU A 89 3.15 3.15 -11.14
CA LEU A 89 2.77 3.02 -9.73
C LEU A 89 3.96 3.26 -8.79
N PHE A 90 5.10 2.66 -9.10
CA PHE A 90 6.32 2.88 -8.30
C PHE A 90 6.67 4.36 -8.24
N SER A 91 6.68 5.04 -9.38
CA SER A 91 7.10 6.43 -9.45
C SER A 91 6.09 7.40 -8.86
N THR A 92 4.79 7.15 -9.09
CA THR A 92 3.74 8.12 -8.72
C THR A 92 3.19 7.89 -7.33
N VAL A 93 2.91 6.64 -6.97
CA VAL A 93 2.30 6.32 -5.67
C VAL A 93 3.36 6.06 -4.62
N LEU A 94 4.30 5.15 -4.89
CA LEU A 94 5.28 4.73 -3.90
C LEU A 94 6.30 5.82 -3.59
N LEU A 95 6.86 6.46 -4.60
CA LEU A 95 7.86 7.52 -4.39
C LEU A 95 7.24 8.71 -3.66
N ALA A 96 6.06 9.17 -4.08
CA ALA A 96 5.37 10.27 -3.40
C ALA A 96 5.00 9.90 -1.97
N ASN A 97 4.42 8.72 -1.76
CA ASN A 97 4.02 8.24 -0.45
C ASN A 97 5.24 8.07 0.48
N ASN A 98 6.34 7.51 -0.01
CA ASN A 98 7.57 7.35 0.76
C ASN A 98 8.21 8.69 1.13
N LEU A 99 8.27 9.64 0.20
CA LEU A 99 8.80 10.97 0.48
C LEU A 99 7.95 11.70 1.51
N ILE A 100 6.61 11.64 1.40
CA ILE A 100 5.70 12.20 2.39
C ILE A 100 5.90 11.52 3.74
N GLY A 101 5.98 10.19 3.77
CA GLY A 101 6.15 9.42 5.01
C GLY A 101 7.49 9.66 5.71
N ILE A 102 8.59 9.69 4.96
CA ILE A 102 9.94 9.89 5.53
C ILE A 102 10.11 11.32 6.05
N ILE A 103 9.68 12.31 5.26
CA ILE A 103 9.89 13.72 5.59
C ILE A 103 8.81 14.22 6.55
N GLY A 104 7.59 13.70 6.42
CA GLY A 104 6.41 14.17 7.15
C GLY A 104 6.00 13.29 8.34
N PHE A 105 6.81 12.28 8.74
CA PHE A 105 6.41 11.34 9.77
C PHE A 105 6.03 12.03 11.10
N GLU A 106 6.89 12.93 11.58
CA GLU A 106 6.61 13.70 12.80
C GLU A 106 5.37 14.61 12.67
N GLN A 107 5.17 15.20 11.48
CA GLN A 107 4.03 16.07 11.21
C GLN A 107 2.73 15.27 11.03
N LEU A 108 2.79 14.08 10.44
CA LEU A 108 1.64 13.18 10.29
C LEU A 108 1.11 12.73 11.66
N ASN A 109 2.00 12.51 12.62
CA ASN A 109 1.64 12.15 13.99
C ASN A 109 0.98 13.29 14.78
N GLN A 110 1.22 14.54 14.40
CA GLN A 110 0.66 15.73 15.06
C GLN A 110 -0.67 16.20 14.46
N VAL A 111 -1.06 15.66 13.29
CA VAL A 111 -2.30 16.09 12.63
C VAL A 111 -3.44 15.21 13.07
N ASP A 112 -4.40 15.81 13.77
CA ASP A 112 -5.74 15.25 14.03
C ASP A 112 -6.56 15.03 12.74
N ALA A 113 -5.89 14.92 11.58
CA ALA A 113 -6.52 14.80 10.27
C ALA A 113 -7.42 13.57 10.14
N PHE A 114 -7.22 12.56 10.99
CA PHE A 114 -8.08 11.38 11.06
C PHE A 114 -9.16 11.47 12.15
N SER A 115 -9.17 12.56 12.94
CA SER A 115 -10.10 12.72 14.07
C SER A 115 -11.50 13.19 13.68
N LEU A 116 -11.86 13.22 12.40
CA LEU A 116 -13.17 13.64 11.87
C LEU A 116 -14.34 12.88 12.53
N GLY A 117 -14.58 13.12 13.81
CA GLY A 117 -15.68 12.54 14.58
C GLY A 117 -15.51 11.07 15.00
N THR A 118 -14.38 10.45 14.75
CA THR A 118 -14.13 9.00 15.02
C THR A 118 -13.25 8.74 16.23
N GLY A 119 -12.85 9.79 16.96
CA GLY A 119 -11.90 9.67 18.09
C GLY A 119 -10.50 9.23 17.67
N GLY A 120 -10.03 9.68 16.50
CA GLY A 120 -8.71 9.38 15.94
C GLY A 120 -8.62 8.08 15.13
N ARG A 121 -9.65 7.24 15.12
CA ARG A 121 -9.64 5.98 14.35
C ARG A 121 -9.84 6.20 12.87
N ILE A 122 -9.29 5.29 12.07
CA ILE A 122 -9.56 5.26 10.62
C ILE A 122 -11.04 4.95 10.38
N PRO A 123 -11.79 5.82 9.68
CA PRO A 123 -13.17 5.51 9.33
C PRO A 123 -13.25 4.30 8.39
N PRO A 124 -14.24 3.40 8.54
CA PRO A 124 -14.41 2.24 7.65
C PRO A 124 -14.43 2.59 6.16
N VAL A 125 -15.05 3.71 5.81
CA VAL A 125 -15.10 4.19 4.42
C VAL A 125 -13.71 4.57 3.89
N ALA A 126 -12.82 5.12 4.73
CA ALA A 126 -11.46 5.45 4.33
C ALA A 126 -10.62 4.19 4.06
N ILE A 127 -10.84 3.11 4.82
CA ILE A 127 -10.19 1.81 4.58
C ILE A 127 -10.58 1.29 3.19
N LEU A 128 -11.87 1.25 2.88
CA LEU A 128 -12.36 0.82 1.57
C LEU A 128 -11.86 1.73 0.45
N ALA A 129 -11.91 3.05 0.66
CA ALA A 129 -11.45 4.02 -0.32
C ALA A 129 -9.95 3.89 -0.60
N SER A 130 -9.12 3.56 0.40
CA SER A 130 -7.68 3.36 0.22
C SER A 130 -7.33 2.08 -0.54
N GLN A 131 -8.15 1.02 -0.43
CA GLN A 131 -7.90 -0.26 -1.08
C GLN A 131 -8.49 -0.36 -2.49
N LEU A 132 -9.54 0.39 -2.78
CA LEU A 132 -10.19 0.38 -4.10
C LEU A 132 -9.24 0.74 -5.26
N PRO A 133 -8.39 1.77 -5.17
CA PRO A 133 -7.40 2.07 -6.21
C PRO A 133 -6.46 0.90 -6.50
N PHE A 134 -6.02 0.15 -5.48
CA PHE A 134 -5.14 -1.01 -5.65
C PHE A 134 -5.80 -2.10 -6.48
N VAL A 135 -7.06 -2.43 -6.14
CA VAL A 135 -7.85 -3.41 -6.89
C VAL A 135 -8.07 -2.94 -8.33
N LEU A 136 -8.49 -1.69 -8.53
CA LEU A 136 -8.75 -1.13 -9.86
C LEU A 136 -7.50 -1.13 -10.73
N VAL A 137 -6.39 -0.67 -10.19
CA VAL A 137 -5.10 -0.63 -10.90
C VAL A 137 -4.64 -2.05 -11.26
N ALA A 138 -4.73 -3.00 -10.33
CA ALA A 138 -4.37 -4.39 -10.59
C ALA A 138 -5.23 -5.01 -11.69
N VAL A 139 -6.56 -4.88 -11.58
CA VAL A 139 -7.53 -5.46 -12.51
C VAL A 139 -7.39 -4.84 -13.91
N LEU A 140 -7.31 -3.51 -14.00
CA LEU A 140 -7.11 -2.82 -15.28
C LEU A 140 -5.72 -3.10 -15.86
N GLY A 141 -4.68 -3.11 -15.02
CA GLY A 141 -3.31 -3.36 -15.42
C GLY A 141 -3.07 -4.74 -16.00
N VAL A 142 -3.81 -5.76 -15.56
CA VAL A 142 -3.77 -7.08 -16.20
C VAL A 142 -4.68 -7.19 -17.42
N GLY A 143 -5.39 -6.13 -17.80
CA GLY A 143 -6.17 -6.02 -19.04
C GLY A 143 -7.60 -6.56 -18.93
N ALA A 144 -8.21 -6.48 -17.76
CA ALA A 144 -9.61 -6.82 -17.58
C ALA A 144 -10.54 -5.97 -18.47
N GLY A 145 -11.56 -6.60 -19.05
CA GLY A 145 -12.51 -5.95 -19.94
C GLY A 145 -11.96 -5.55 -21.34
N ILE A 146 -10.65 -5.63 -21.55
CA ILE A 146 -9.99 -5.28 -22.82
C ILE A 146 -9.40 -6.51 -23.50
N ARG A 147 -8.58 -7.27 -22.75
CA ARG A 147 -7.88 -8.48 -23.22
C ARG A 147 -8.35 -9.76 -22.51
N ARG A 148 -9.03 -9.62 -21.37
CA ARG A 148 -9.42 -10.72 -20.49
C ARG A 148 -10.84 -10.54 -19.99
N ASN A 149 -11.59 -11.61 -20.01
CA ASN A 149 -12.85 -11.69 -19.27
C ASN A 149 -12.59 -11.84 -17.76
N ALA A 150 -13.64 -11.86 -16.94
CA ALA A 150 -13.52 -11.93 -15.48
C ALA A 150 -12.74 -13.17 -15.00
N ARG A 151 -13.02 -14.35 -15.57
CA ARG A 151 -12.35 -15.61 -15.21
C ARG A 151 -10.86 -15.59 -15.57
N GLU A 152 -10.51 -15.09 -16.72
CA GLU A 152 -9.13 -14.94 -17.19
C GLU A 152 -8.38 -13.89 -16.38
N THR A 153 -9.06 -12.84 -15.96
CA THR A 153 -8.50 -11.81 -15.07
C THR A 153 -8.15 -12.40 -13.71
N LEU A 154 -9.07 -13.13 -13.08
CA LEU A 154 -8.81 -13.78 -11.80
C LEU A 154 -7.68 -14.81 -11.91
N ALA A 155 -7.67 -15.61 -12.97
CA ALA A 155 -6.59 -16.56 -13.24
C ALA A 155 -5.24 -15.86 -13.43
N ARG A 156 -5.18 -14.74 -14.17
CA ARG A 156 -3.96 -13.94 -14.36
C ARG A 156 -3.47 -13.30 -13.04
N LEU A 157 -4.38 -12.85 -12.20
CA LEU A 157 -4.08 -12.37 -10.86
C LEU A 157 -3.70 -13.51 -9.90
N GLY A 158 -3.87 -14.76 -10.33
CA GLY A 158 -3.47 -15.94 -9.60
C GLY A 158 -4.42 -16.34 -8.48
N TYR A 159 -5.66 -15.92 -8.53
CA TYR A 159 -6.70 -16.42 -7.65
C TYR A 159 -7.12 -17.84 -8.06
N GLY A 160 -7.28 -18.71 -7.08
CA GLY A 160 -7.66 -20.09 -7.31
C GLY A 160 -8.07 -20.82 -6.03
N PRO A 161 -8.53 -22.08 -6.16
CA PRO A 161 -8.90 -22.88 -5.00
C PRO A 161 -7.69 -23.21 -4.13
N ILE A 162 -7.96 -23.55 -2.86
CA ILE A 162 -6.97 -23.97 -1.86
C ILE A 162 -7.40 -25.34 -1.31
N SER A 163 -6.45 -26.28 -1.23
CA SER A 163 -6.66 -27.56 -0.54
C SER A 163 -6.52 -27.43 0.98
N LEU A 164 -7.01 -28.41 1.73
CA LEU A 164 -6.85 -28.44 3.20
C LEU A 164 -5.38 -28.44 3.63
N THR A 165 -4.51 -29.13 2.91
CA THR A 165 -3.06 -29.12 3.17
C THR A 165 -2.49 -27.71 2.97
N GLN A 166 -2.88 -27.01 1.91
CA GLN A 166 -2.44 -25.64 1.65
C GLN A 166 -2.99 -24.66 2.69
N LEU A 167 -4.22 -24.87 3.16
CA LEU A 167 -4.77 -24.11 4.28
C LEU A 167 -3.94 -24.32 5.56
N GLY A 168 -3.50 -25.54 5.82
CA GLY A 168 -2.57 -25.85 6.92
C GLY A 168 -1.26 -25.05 6.79
N ILE A 169 -0.69 -24.92 5.59
CA ILE A 169 0.50 -24.10 5.33
C ILE A 169 0.21 -22.62 5.62
N VAL A 170 -0.96 -22.10 5.24
CA VAL A 170 -1.39 -20.71 5.55
C VAL A 170 -1.44 -20.51 7.06
N VAL A 171 -2.02 -21.44 7.82
CA VAL A 171 -2.08 -21.36 9.29
C VAL A 171 -0.68 -21.36 9.91
N LEU A 172 0.20 -22.24 9.45
CA LEU A 172 1.60 -22.28 9.92
C LEU A 172 2.34 -20.98 9.59
N PHE A 173 2.10 -20.41 8.43
CA PHE A 173 2.64 -19.10 8.07
C PHE A 173 2.17 -18.00 9.03
N ILE A 174 0.87 -17.96 9.36
CA ILE A 174 0.31 -16.97 10.29
C ILE A 174 0.96 -17.11 11.68
N ILE A 175 1.12 -18.34 12.19
CA ILE A 175 1.80 -18.60 13.47
C ILE A 175 3.26 -18.09 13.42
N GLY A 176 3.98 -18.40 12.34
CA GLY A 176 5.35 -17.92 12.14
C GLY A 176 5.44 -16.40 12.03
N ALA A 177 4.46 -15.76 11.36
CA ALA A 177 4.38 -14.31 11.25
C ALA A 177 4.17 -13.63 12.62
N PHE A 178 3.35 -14.21 13.50
CA PHE A 178 3.22 -13.73 14.90
C PHE A 178 4.51 -13.92 15.70
N GLY A 179 5.19 -15.06 15.58
CA GLY A 179 6.50 -15.27 16.22
C GLY A 179 7.53 -14.24 15.75
N LEU A 180 7.57 -13.97 14.44
CA LEU A 180 8.43 -12.94 13.86
C LEU A 180 8.05 -11.54 14.36
N SER A 181 6.76 -11.23 14.44
CA SER A 181 6.25 -9.95 14.95
C SER A 181 6.70 -9.68 16.39
N VAL A 182 6.57 -10.67 17.28
CA VAL A 182 7.01 -10.56 18.69
C VAL A 182 8.51 -10.30 18.76
N THR A 183 9.31 -11.05 17.99
CA THR A 183 10.77 -10.87 17.95
C THR A 183 11.15 -9.50 17.40
N ALA A 184 10.55 -9.08 16.30
CA ALA A 184 10.81 -7.78 15.70
C ALA A 184 10.39 -6.64 16.62
N GLY A 185 9.24 -6.76 17.29
CA GLY A 185 8.77 -5.79 18.29
C GLY A 185 9.72 -5.65 19.48
N ALA A 186 10.22 -6.77 20.01
CA ALA A 186 11.20 -6.74 21.10
C ALA A 186 12.52 -6.07 20.70
N LEU A 187 13.03 -6.38 19.50
CA LEU A 187 14.23 -5.73 18.96
C LEU A 187 13.99 -4.23 18.71
N PHE A 188 12.84 -3.87 18.19
CA PHE A 188 12.47 -2.48 17.94
C PHE A 188 12.40 -1.68 19.23
N ALA A 189 11.77 -2.23 20.28
CA ALA A 189 11.69 -1.59 21.60
C ALA A 189 13.09 -1.37 22.22
N GLN A 190 14.04 -2.28 21.98
CA GLN A 190 15.40 -2.16 22.52
C GLN A 190 16.29 -1.20 21.70
N LEU A 191 16.20 -1.22 20.39
CA LEU A 191 17.11 -0.50 19.50
C LEU A 191 16.62 0.90 19.12
N GLN A 192 15.32 1.12 19.12
CA GLN A 192 14.69 2.39 18.77
C GLN A 192 13.52 2.72 19.72
N PRO A 193 13.76 2.87 21.04
CA PRO A 193 12.69 2.94 22.05
C PRO A 193 11.73 4.12 21.88
N ASP A 194 12.23 5.28 21.45
CA ASP A 194 11.39 6.47 21.23
C ASP A 194 10.46 6.26 20.03
N LEU A 195 11.01 5.80 18.92
CA LEU A 195 10.22 5.51 17.71
C LEU A 195 9.24 4.34 17.93
N TYR A 196 9.63 3.33 18.75
CA TYR A 196 8.73 2.25 19.15
C TYR A 196 7.48 2.77 19.87
N ARG A 197 7.67 3.71 20.81
CA ARG A 197 6.57 4.34 21.53
C ARG A 197 5.67 5.15 20.59
N GLU A 198 6.28 5.99 19.75
CA GLU A 198 5.56 6.83 18.79
C GLU A 198 4.72 6.01 17.81
N VAL A 199 5.30 4.98 17.20
CA VAL A 199 4.59 4.07 16.28
C VAL A 199 3.51 3.28 17.03
N GLY A 200 3.76 2.89 18.27
CA GLY A 200 2.79 2.21 19.14
C GLY A 200 1.57 3.09 19.41
N GLU A 201 1.78 4.35 19.80
CA GLU A 201 0.70 5.32 20.04
C GLU A 201 -0.13 5.59 18.78
N LEU A 202 0.53 5.76 17.64
CA LEU A 202 -0.15 5.93 16.35
C LEU A 202 -0.98 4.68 15.99
N THR A 203 -0.42 3.49 16.16
CA THR A 203 -1.12 2.22 15.89
C THR A 203 -2.34 2.06 16.80
N GLN A 204 -2.19 2.37 18.08
CA GLN A 204 -3.30 2.37 19.04
C GLN A 204 -4.39 3.37 18.63
N THR A 205 -4.01 4.56 18.25
CA THR A 205 -4.97 5.60 17.83
C THR A 205 -5.75 5.17 16.59
N LEU A 206 -5.07 4.66 15.58
CA LEU A 206 -5.68 4.36 14.28
C LEU A 206 -6.51 3.06 14.28
N PHE A 207 -6.04 2.02 14.96
CA PHE A 207 -6.54 0.66 14.78
C PHE A 207 -7.19 0.04 16.02
N ASN A 208 -7.14 0.67 17.20
CA ASN A 208 -7.73 0.09 18.39
C ASN A 208 -9.25 0.26 18.41
N PRO A 209 -10.04 -0.83 18.40
CA PRO A 209 -11.50 -0.76 18.45
C PRO A 209 -12.06 -0.56 19.85
N LYS A 210 -11.25 -0.25 20.86
CA LYS A 210 -11.68 -0.03 22.24
C LYS A 210 -12.80 1.02 22.32
N GLY A 211 -13.86 0.70 23.04
CA GLY A 211 -15.06 1.56 23.14
C GLY A 211 -16.10 1.36 22.04
N MET A 212 -15.83 0.50 21.04
CA MET A 212 -16.84 0.05 20.09
C MET A 212 -17.70 -1.08 20.71
N ASN A 213 -18.97 -1.20 20.26
CA ASN A 213 -19.74 -2.37 20.61
C ASN A 213 -19.18 -3.64 19.91
N PRO A 214 -19.47 -4.85 20.40
CA PRO A 214 -18.87 -6.08 19.86
C PRO A 214 -19.09 -6.28 18.36
N VAL A 215 -20.28 -5.96 17.85
CA VAL A 215 -20.59 -6.10 16.41
C VAL A 215 -19.74 -5.14 15.58
N SER A 216 -19.66 -3.87 15.99
CA SER A 216 -18.84 -2.87 15.33
C SER A 216 -17.36 -3.22 15.40
N THR A 217 -16.87 -3.79 16.52
CA THR A 217 -15.51 -4.28 16.66
C THR A 217 -15.19 -5.36 15.63
N VAL A 218 -16.03 -6.38 15.53
CA VAL A 218 -15.84 -7.46 14.55
C VAL A 218 -15.86 -6.93 13.12
N LEU A 219 -16.84 -6.08 12.79
CA LEU A 219 -16.95 -5.50 11.45
C LEU A 219 -15.74 -4.63 11.10
N PHE A 220 -15.29 -3.78 12.02
CA PHE A 220 -14.11 -2.93 11.84
C PHE A 220 -12.85 -3.79 11.60
N THR A 221 -12.64 -4.80 12.42
CA THR A 221 -11.49 -5.69 12.35
C THR A 221 -11.46 -6.50 11.05
N LEU A 222 -12.62 -7.06 10.67
CA LEU A 222 -12.74 -7.78 9.39
C LEU A 222 -12.55 -6.85 8.20
N LEU A 223 -13.08 -5.63 8.26
CA LEU A 223 -12.96 -4.66 7.18
C LEU A 223 -11.51 -4.26 6.93
N ILE A 224 -10.74 -4.02 7.99
CA ILE A 224 -9.30 -3.74 7.89
C ILE A 224 -8.57 -4.98 7.35
N GLY A 225 -8.76 -6.14 7.96
CA GLY A 225 -8.05 -7.35 7.56
C GLY A 225 -8.34 -7.78 6.13
N VAL A 226 -9.64 -7.92 5.80
CA VAL A 226 -10.08 -8.33 4.45
C VAL A 226 -9.83 -7.24 3.41
N GLY A 227 -10.09 -5.97 3.77
CA GLY A 227 -9.88 -4.84 2.87
C GLY A 227 -8.42 -4.71 2.45
N ALA A 228 -7.51 -4.59 3.42
CA ALA A 228 -6.08 -4.51 3.16
C ALA A 228 -5.58 -5.78 2.43
N GLY A 229 -5.93 -6.97 2.93
CA GLY A 229 -5.54 -8.21 2.29
C GLY A 229 -6.00 -8.30 0.83
N LEU A 230 -7.24 -7.92 0.53
CA LEU A 230 -7.76 -7.96 -0.84
C LEU A 230 -7.06 -6.93 -1.74
N GLY A 231 -6.98 -5.68 -1.33
CA GLY A 231 -6.38 -4.62 -2.12
C GLY A 231 -4.90 -4.87 -2.40
N GLU A 232 -4.16 -5.09 -1.35
CA GLU A 232 -2.71 -5.23 -1.43
C GLU A 232 -2.27 -6.54 -2.10
N GLU A 233 -2.89 -7.67 -1.78
CA GLU A 233 -2.51 -8.94 -2.41
C GLU A 233 -2.93 -8.99 -3.90
N THR A 234 -4.05 -8.39 -4.26
CA THR A 234 -4.44 -8.28 -5.68
C THR A 234 -3.41 -7.48 -6.47
N LEU A 235 -2.95 -6.36 -5.92
CA LEU A 235 -1.94 -5.53 -6.57
C LEU A 235 -0.56 -6.20 -6.54
N PHE A 236 -0.03 -6.43 -5.34
CA PHE A 236 1.36 -6.84 -5.19
C PHE A 236 1.59 -8.28 -5.63
N ARG A 237 0.76 -9.23 -5.21
CA ARG A 237 0.93 -10.65 -5.56
C ARG A 237 0.32 -11.00 -6.90
N GLY A 238 -0.84 -10.40 -7.22
CA GLY A 238 -1.56 -10.65 -8.47
C GLY A 238 -0.92 -9.97 -9.68
N ALA A 239 -0.69 -8.67 -9.62
CA ALA A 239 -0.23 -7.88 -10.76
C ALA A 239 1.28 -7.66 -10.80
N VAL A 240 1.90 -7.25 -9.68
CA VAL A 240 3.29 -6.76 -9.61
C VAL A 240 4.31 -7.90 -9.51
N GLN A 241 4.12 -8.85 -8.59
CA GLN A 241 5.09 -9.92 -8.35
C GLN A 241 5.40 -10.79 -9.57
N PRO A 242 4.44 -11.16 -10.46
CA PRO A 242 4.77 -11.90 -11.67
C PRO A 242 5.75 -11.17 -12.62
N VAL A 243 5.85 -9.85 -12.50
CA VAL A 243 6.73 -9.01 -13.32
C VAL A 243 8.08 -8.76 -12.66
N PHE A 244 8.08 -8.37 -11.39
CA PHE A 244 9.28 -7.92 -10.68
C PHE A 244 9.91 -8.98 -9.78
N GLY A 245 9.26 -10.11 -9.59
CA GLY A 245 9.70 -11.14 -8.65
C GLY A 245 9.46 -10.76 -7.18
N ILE A 246 9.76 -11.71 -6.28
CA ILE A 246 9.48 -11.57 -4.86
C ILE A 246 10.29 -10.44 -4.21
N PRO A 247 11.62 -10.33 -4.38
CA PRO A 247 12.41 -9.35 -3.63
C PRO A 247 11.99 -7.90 -3.92
N MET A 248 11.87 -7.54 -5.20
CA MET A 248 11.48 -6.19 -5.59
C MET A 248 10.05 -5.88 -5.13
N THR A 249 9.11 -6.80 -5.33
CA THR A 249 7.73 -6.63 -4.84
C THR A 249 7.69 -6.44 -3.33
N SER A 250 8.56 -7.12 -2.57
CA SER A 250 8.62 -6.98 -1.12
C SER A 250 9.21 -5.64 -0.67
N VAL A 251 10.20 -5.12 -1.39
CA VAL A 251 10.69 -3.75 -1.17
C VAL A 251 9.58 -2.74 -1.41
N LEU A 252 8.87 -2.86 -2.54
CA LEU A 252 7.75 -1.97 -2.87
C LEU A 252 6.64 -2.05 -1.82
N PHE A 253 6.29 -3.26 -1.39
CA PHE A 253 5.29 -3.49 -0.35
C PHE A 253 5.68 -2.87 0.99
N ALA A 254 6.89 -3.12 1.46
CA ALA A 254 7.37 -2.57 2.73
C ALA A 254 7.41 -1.03 2.68
N SER A 255 7.82 -0.45 1.57
CA SER A 255 7.90 1.00 1.40
C SER A 255 6.55 1.72 1.44
N MET A 256 5.43 0.99 1.25
CA MET A 256 4.08 1.55 1.40
C MET A 256 3.65 1.74 2.87
N HIS A 257 4.38 1.14 3.81
CA HIS A 257 4.03 1.17 5.23
C HIS A 257 4.65 2.36 5.95
N VAL A 258 4.43 3.56 5.41
CA VAL A 258 4.99 4.83 5.90
C VAL A 258 4.60 5.16 7.35
N GLN A 259 3.48 4.60 7.83
CA GLN A 259 3.02 4.74 9.22
C GLN A 259 4.00 4.16 10.25
N TYR A 260 4.96 3.35 9.81
CA TYR A 260 6.01 2.83 10.69
C TYR A 260 7.27 3.71 10.70
N GLY A 261 7.29 4.80 9.93
CA GLY A 261 8.48 5.66 9.81
C GLY A 261 9.73 4.90 9.39
N PRO A 262 10.92 5.46 9.60
CA PRO A 262 12.19 4.80 9.29
C PRO A 262 12.59 3.78 10.37
N SER A 263 11.69 2.85 10.69
CA SER A 263 11.83 1.90 11.79
C SER A 263 12.25 0.50 11.35
N LEU A 264 12.71 -0.30 12.32
CA LEU A 264 12.96 -1.73 12.14
C LEU A 264 11.71 -2.52 11.71
N LEU A 265 10.50 -1.98 11.95
CA LEU A 265 9.26 -2.60 11.49
C LEU A 265 9.15 -2.63 9.96
N LEU A 266 9.78 -1.71 9.22
CA LEU A 266 9.85 -1.82 7.77
C LEU A 266 10.62 -3.08 7.33
N GLY A 267 11.69 -3.44 8.05
CA GLY A 267 12.42 -4.69 7.83
C GLY A 267 11.54 -5.92 8.13
N TYR A 268 10.76 -5.87 9.20
CA TYR A 268 9.77 -6.91 9.51
C TYR A 268 8.73 -7.05 8.38
N VAL A 269 8.13 -5.95 7.94
CA VAL A 269 7.14 -5.95 6.84
C VAL A 269 7.76 -6.48 5.55
N PHE A 270 9.02 -6.16 5.27
CA PHE A 270 9.74 -6.71 4.13
C PHE A 270 9.86 -8.24 4.20
N VAL A 271 10.27 -8.79 5.34
CA VAL A 271 10.38 -10.25 5.54
C VAL A 271 9.01 -10.93 5.46
N LEU A 272 7.99 -10.34 6.09
CA LEU A 272 6.60 -10.81 5.99
C LEU A 272 6.13 -10.85 4.53
N SER A 273 6.44 -9.80 3.78
CA SER A 273 6.10 -9.70 2.37
C SER A 273 6.80 -10.76 1.51
N ILE A 274 8.05 -11.11 1.81
CA ILE A 274 8.72 -12.27 1.16
C ILE A 274 7.91 -13.54 1.39
N GLY A 275 7.49 -13.79 2.62
CA GLY A 275 6.69 -14.97 2.97
C GLY A 275 5.35 -15.02 2.24
N LEU A 276 4.62 -13.91 2.17
CA LEU A 276 3.40 -13.79 1.35
C LEU A 276 3.70 -14.03 -0.13
N GLY A 277 4.82 -13.54 -0.62
CA GLY A 277 5.28 -13.78 -1.98
C GLY A 277 5.58 -15.26 -2.27
N LEU A 278 6.11 -15.99 -1.30
CA LEU A 278 6.32 -17.43 -1.38
C LEU A 278 4.99 -18.21 -1.40
N LEU A 279 4.02 -17.82 -0.54
CA LEU A 279 2.67 -18.39 -0.61
C LEU A 279 2.05 -18.21 -2.00
N ARG A 280 2.20 -17.02 -2.60
CA ARG A 280 1.74 -16.76 -3.97
C ARG A 280 2.45 -17.64 -5.00
N ARG A 281 3.75 -17.83 -4.85
CA ARG A 281 4.58 -18.56 -5.79
C ARG A 281 4.27 -20.06 -5.77
N TYR A 282 4.11 -20.65 -4.59
CA TYR A 282 3.98 -22.09 -4.41
C TYR A 282 2.54 -22.59 -4.25
N ILE A 283 1.61 -21.69 -3.97
CA ILE A 283 0.19 -21.99 -3.87
C ILE A 283 -0.57 -21.09 -4.86
N ASN A 284 -1.01 -19.90 -4.42
CA ASN A 284 -1.70 -18.93 -5.26
C ASN A 284 -1.96 -17.61 -4.49
N THR A 285 -2.55 -16.61 -5.14
CA THR A 285 -2.89 -15.31 -4.52
C THR A 285 -3.94 -15.46 -3.42
N THR A 286 -4.84 -16.45 -3.52
CA THR A 286 -5.83 -16.71 -2.46
C THR A 286 -5.17 -17.11 -1.15
N ALA A 287 -4.08 -17.91 -1.18
CA ALA A 287 -3.32 -18.26 0.01
C ALA A 287 -2.67 -17.05 0.66
N SER A 288 -2.03 -16.18 -0.13
CA SER A 288 -1.46 -14.92 0.38
C SER A 288 -2.53 -14.01 0.97
N PHE A 289 -3.66 -13.87 0.27
CA PHE A 289 -4.79 -13.07 0.74
C PHE A 289 -5.33 -13.59 2.08
N LEU A 290 -5.58 -14.88 2.21
CA LEU A 290 -6.07 -15.46 3.46
C LEU A 290 -5.06 -15.28 4.60
N ALA A 291 -3.77 -15.50 4.32
CA ALA A 291 -2.70 -15.30 5.31
C ALA A 291 -2.66 -13.84 5.79
N HIS A 292 -2.65 -12.90 4.88
CA HIS A 292 -2.58 -11.46 5.18
C HIS A 292 -3.84 -10.97 5.90
N ALA A 293 -5.02 -11.26 5.35
CA ALA A 293 -6.29 -10.86 5.94
C ALA A 293 -6.46 -11.43 7.37
N SER A 294 -6.14 -12.71 7.57
CA SER A 294 -6.21 -13.33 8.90
C SER A 294 -5.19 -12.75 9.86
N TYR A 295 -3.96 -12.54 9.42
CA TYR A 295 -2.92 -11.93 10.25
C TYR A 295 -3.35 -10.54 10.74
N ASN A 296 -3.80 -9.65 9.86
CA ASN A 296 -4.26 -8.32 10.25
C ASN A 296 -5.49 -8.37 11.17
N THR A 297 -6.47 -9.22 10.84
CA THR A 297 -7.67 -9.41 11.67
C THR A 297 -7.31 -9.85 13.09
N ILE A 298 -6.47 -10.88 13.22
CA ILE A 298 -6.05 -11.40 14.53
C ILE A 298 -5.20 -10.36 15.27
N SER A 299 -4.31 -9.63 14.59
CA SER A 299 -3.49 -8.57 15.21
C SER A 299 -4.35 -7.48 15.87
N ILE A 300 -5.43 -7.03 15.19
CA ILE A 300 -6.35 -6.03 15.75
C ILE A 300 -7.16 -6.61 16.92
N LEU A 301 -7.57 -7.88 16.85
CA LEU A 301 -8.24 -8.54 17.97
C LEU A 301 -7.32 -8.69 19.18
N VAL A 302 -6.05 -9.03 18.97
CA VAL A 302 -5.03 -9.08 20.04
C VAL A 302 -4.86 -7.69 20.67
N LEU A 303 -4.75 -6.66 19.84
CA LEU A 303 -4.69 -5.27 20.32
C LEU A 303 -5.93 -4.90 21.16
N TYR A 304 -7.12 -5.33 20.74
CA TYR A 304 -8.37 -5.07 21.46
C TYR A 304 -8.45 -5.75 22.81
N PHE A 305 -8.09 -7.05 22.89
CA PHE A 305 -8.25 -7.85 24.11
C PHE A 305 -7.12 -7.64 25.12
N PHE A 306 -5.90 -7.41 24.65
CA PHE A 306 -4.71 -7.38 25.49
C PHE A 306 -4.08 -6.00 25.61
N GLY A 307 -4.47 -5.02 24.78
CA GLY A 307 -3.96 -3.66 24.81
C GLY A 307 -2.48 -3.54 24.44
N MET A 308 -1.98 -4.56 23.71
CA MET A 308 -0.56 -4.64 23.30
C MET A 308 -0.37 -4.07 21.91
#